data_21be1e2f6ba616774360a37ef39ae658
#
_entry.id   21be1e2f6ba616774360a37ef39ae658
#
_cell.length_a   1.000
_cell.length_b   1.000
_cell.length_c   1.000
_cell.angle_alpha   90.00
_cell.angle_beta   90.00
_cell.angle_gamma   90.00
#
_symmetry.space_group_name_H-M   'P 1'
#
loop_
_entity.id
_entity.type
_entity.pdbx_description
1 polymer ?
#
loop_
_entity_poly.entity_id
_entity_poly.type
_entity_poly.pdbx_seq_one_letter_code
_entity_poly.pdbx_strand_id
1 'polypeptide(L)'
;SEDIGIRKISIEQSEDYGAIFNAGYLIFAQKDMGFNDLPPLRDKYGETSINIPHQTLLFQRISGFNSEEPLLATADQNNHKKVFLLGEGIWKWRSNTFLKYNSFEKFDEFVGNLVQYASSKKVRDRLDVDINSIYNANELIQVGAFYVDSNFEFDPRATLILTVKNKETNETKSYPFSL
;
A
#
# COMPACT_ATOMS: atom_id res chain seq x y z
N SER A 1 19.49 -12.67 2.45
CA SER A 1 19.96 -11.91 1.29
C SER A 1 19.60 -10.45 1.50
N GLU A 2 20.62 -9.60 1.65
CA GLU A 2 20.47 -8.16 1.95
C GLU A 2 19.78 -7.37 0.83
N ASP A 3 19.81 -7.87 -0.40
CA ASP A 3 19.21 -7.20 -1.57
C ASP A 3 17.68 -7.26 -1.65
N ILE A 4 17.02 -8.14 -0.92
CA ILE A 4 15.56 -8.30 -1.01
C ILE A 4 14.84 -7.39 -0.01
N GLY A 5 15.53 -6.93 1.05
CA GLY A 5 14.96 -6.07 2.08
C GLY A 5 14.10 -6.80 3.12
N ILE A 6 14.17 -8.13 3.19
CA ILE A 6 13.43 -8.94 4.15
C ILE A 6 14.39 -9.85 4.92
N ARG A 7 14.17 -9.96 6.22
CA ARG A 7 14.86 -10.88 7.11
C ARG A 7 13.84 -11.69 7.91
N LYS A 8 14.02 -13.00 7.95
CA LYS A 8 13.22 -13.89 8.78
C LYS A 8 14.12 -14.68 9.73
N ILE A 9 13.73 -14.69 10.99
CA ILE A 9 14.31 -15.55 12.03
C ILE A 9 13.20 -16.50 12.44
N SER A 10 13.30 -17.77 12.08
CA SER A 10 12.26 -18.76 12.33
C SER A 10 12.80 -20.03 12.97
N ILE A 11 11.93 -20.74 13.65
CA ILE A 11 12.15 -22.10 14.16
C ILE A 11 11.52 -23.13 13.19
N GLU A 12 11.79 -24.40 13.39
CA GLU A 12 11.27 -25.49 12.53
C GLU A 12 9.75 -25.71 12.67
N GLN A 13 9.12 -25.14 13.69
CA GLN A 13 7.68 -25.26 13.89
C GLN A 13 6.91 -24.43 12.86
N SER A 14 5.91 -25.04 12.24
CA SER A 14 4.98 -24.32 11.33
C SER A 14 3.84 -23.70 12.14
N GLU A 15 3.36 -22.56 11.68
CA GLU A 15 2.23 -21.82 12.24
C GLU A 15 1.25 -21.41 11.12
N ASP A 16 -0.01 -21.27 11.48
CA ASP A 16 -1.08 -20.84 10.60
C ASP A 16 -1.41 -19.35 10.85
N TYR A 17 -1.22 -18.52 9.81
CA TYR A 17 -1.40 -17.07 9.85
C TYR A 17 -2.68 -16.66 9.12
N GLY A 18 -3.69 -16.19 9.84
CA GLY A 18 -4.87 -15.54 9.28
C GLY A 18 -4.54 -14.15 8.77
N ALA A 19 -5.37 -13.63 7.85
CA ALA A 19 -5.19 -12.32 7.25
C ALA A 19 -6.12 -11.28 7.88
N ILE A 20 -5.61 -10.07 8.12
CA ILE A 20 -6.39 -8.90 8.53
C ILE A 20 -6.13 -7.79 7.53
N PHE A 21 -7.20 -7.25 6.93
CA PHE A 21 -7.10 -6.17 5.98
C PHE A 21 -6.75 -4.84 6.65
N ASN A 22 -5.75 -4.14 6.10
CA ASN A 22 -5.38 -2.80 6.52
C ASN A 22 -6.16 -1.75 5.73
N ALA A 23 -7.19 -1.17 6.33
CA ALA A 23 -7.98 -0.09 5.72
C ALA A 23 -7.16 1.19 5.46
N GLY A 24 -6.03 1.36 6.14
CA GLY A 24 -5.09 2.48 5.95
C GLY A 24 -4.09 2.28 4.78
N TYR A 25 -4.22 1.18 4.02
CA TYR A 25 -3.34 0.94 2.89
C TYR A 25 -3.63 1.88 1.72
N LEU A 26 -2.61 2.62 1.26
CA LEU A 26 -2.78 3.72 0.30
C LEU A 26 -2.06 3.51 -1.05
N ILE A 27 -1.34 2.38 -1.23
CA ILE A 27 -0.48 2.19 -2.41
C ILE A 27 -1.28 2.01 -3.70
N PHE A 28 -2.37 1.27 -3.64
CA PHE A 28 -3.37 1.13 -4.71
C PHE A 28 -4.74 0.82 -4.11
N ALA A 29 -5.78 1.10 -4.87
CA ALA A 29 -7.14 0.83 -4.41
C ALA A 29 -7.36 -0.69 -4.29
N GLN A 30 -7.48 -1.16 -3.05
CA GLN A 30 -7.82 -2.54 -2.73
C GLN A 30 -9.03 -2.55 -1.80
N LYS A 31 -10.07 -3.27 -2.19
CA LYS A 31 -11.23 -3.51 -1.34
C LYS A 31 -11.00 -4.73 -0.45
N ASP A 32 -11.55 -4.69 0.76
CA ASP A 32 -11.62 -5.89 1.58
C ASP A 32 -12.55 -6.91 0.92
N MET A 33 -12.00 -8.04 0.53
CA MET A 33 -12.78 -9.15 -0.04
C MET A 33 -13.24 -10.16 1.01
N GLY A 34 -13.10 -9.83 2.29
CA GLY A 34 -13.38 -10.70 3.43
C GLY A 34 -12.15 -11.50 3.84
N PHE A 35 -10.97 -10.86 3.87
CA PHE A 35 -9.70 -11.51 4.20
C PHE A 35 -9.72 -12.23 5.56
N ASN A 36 -10.45 -11.70 6.54
CA ASN A 36 -10.59 -12.30 7.86
C ASN A 36 -11.22 -13.71 7.86
N ASP A 37 -12.01 -14.01 6.83
CA ASP A 37 -12.75 -15.27 6.69
C ASP A 37 -12.00 -16.28 5.80
N LEU A 38 -10.88 -15.88 5.21
CA LEU A 38 -10.11 -16.74 4.34
C LEU A 38 -9.29 -17.77 5.12
N PRO A 39 -9.03 -18.96 4.55
CA PRO A 39 -8.16 -19.94 5.17
C PRO A 39 -6.78 -19.35 5.48
N PRO A 40 -6.19 -19.70 6.61
CA PRO A 40 -4.87 -19.19 6.98
C PRO A 40 -3.79 -19.66 5.99
N LEU A 41 -2.79 -18.84 5.83
CA LEU A 41 -1.54 -19.20 5.16
C LEU A 41 -0.61 -19.88 6.17
N ARG A 42 0.23 -20.79 5.68
CA ARG A 42 1.17 -21.52 6.53
C ARG A 42 2.58 -21.01 6.31
N ASP A 43 3.31 -20.81 7.39
CA ASP A 43 4.73 -20.50 7.35
C ASP A 43 5.45 -21.04 8.59
N LYS A 44 6.77 -20.98 8.64
CA LYS A 44 7.54 -21.28 9.83
C LYS A 44 7.28 -20.19 10.89
N TYR A 45 7.07 -20.60 12.14
CA TYR A 45 6.91 -19.67 13.24
C TYR A 45 8.19 -18.86 13.46
N GLY A 46 8.06 -17.55 13.60
CA GLY A 46 9.20 -16.67 13.85
C GLY A 46 8.91 -15.21 13.49
N GLU A 47 9.91 -14.39 13.77
CA GLU A 47 9.87 -12.96 13.51
C GLU A 47 10.29 -12.66 12.07
N THR A 48 9.53 -11.82 11.39
CA THR A 48 9.85 -11.35 10.04
C THR A 48 9.98 -9.83 10.06
N SER A 49 11.13 -9.32 9.65
CA SER A 49 11.37 -7.89 9.51
C SER A 49 11.59 -7.51 8.05
N ILE A 50 10.91 -6.45 7.61
CA ILE A 50 11.11 -5.83 6.30
C ILE A 50 11.93 -4.56 6.52
N ASN A 51 13.20 -4.57 6.08
CA ASN A 51 14.19 -3.53 6.39
C ASN A 51 14.25 -2.40 5.34
N ILE A 52 13.21 -2.30 4.53
CA ILE A 52 13.02 -1.22 3.55
C ILE A 52 11.69 -0.54 3.79
N PRO A 53 11.52 0.74 3.40
CA PRO A 53 10.22 1.41 3.46
C PRO A 53 9.15 0.58 2.76
N HIS A 54 8.08 0.24 3.48
CA HIS A 54 7.01 -0.61 2.96
C HIS A 54 5.67 -0.18 3.54
N GLN A 55 4.59 -0.61 2.92
CA GLN A 55 3.26 -0.53 3.47
C GLN A 55 2.61 -1.91 3.54
N THR A 56 2.04 -2.23 4.68
CA THR A 56 1.38 -3.50 4.92
C THR A 56 -0.06 -3.46 4.42
N LEU A 57 -0.39 -4.33 3.47
CA LEU A 57 -1.76 -4.52 2.98
C LEU A 57 -2.56 -5.47 3.87
N LEU A 58 -1.91 -6.55 4.32
CA LEU A 58 -2.52 -7.52 5.22
C LEU A 58 -1.60 -7.74 6.41
N PHE A 59 -2.17 -7.63 7.61
CA PHE A 59 -1.51 -8.02 8.86
C PHE A 59 -1.75 -9.50 9.19
N GLN A 60 -0.93 -10.05 10.05
CA GLN A 60 -1.06 -11.41 10.56
C GLN A 60 -2.07 -11.49 11.71
N ARG A 61 -2.80 -12.61 11.76
CA ARG A 61 -3.56 -13.06 12.93
C ARG A 61 -3.10 -14.45 13.30
N ILE A 62 -2.61 -14.60 14.53
CA ILE A 62 -2.03 -15.84 15.04
C ILE A 62 -2.91 -16.34 16.19
N SER A 63 -3.41 -17.56 16.10
CA SER A 63 -4.23 -18.19 17.15
C SER A 63 -5.39 -17.28 17.63
N GLY A 64 -5.99 -16.50 16.72
CA GLY A 64 -7.08 -15.57 17.00
C GLY A 64 -6.67 -14.18 17.49
N PHE A 65 -5.39 -13.93 17.75
CA PHE A 65 -4.86 -12.63 18.16
C PHE A 65 -4.36 -11.84 16.95
N ASN A 66 -4.76 -10.57 16.88
CA ASN A 66 -4.28 -9.67 15.86
C ASN A 66 -2.83 -9.26 16.17
N SER A 67 -2.00 -9.24 15.14
CA SER A 67 -0.62 -8.79 15.18
C SER A 67 -0.44 -7.59 14.25
N GLU A 68 0.55 -6.75 14.52
CA GLU A 68 0.98 -5.69 13.61
C GLU A 68 2.03 -6.17 12.60
N GLU A 69 2.42 -7.45 12.68
CA GLU A 69 3.34 -8.06 11.74
C GLU A 69 2.72 -8.22 10.35
N PRO A 70 3.48 -7.96 9.28
CA PRO A 70 2.97 -8.07 7.93
C PRO A 70 2.75 -9.52 7.52
N LEU A 71 1.59 -9.81 6.89
CA LEU A 71 1.34 -11.04 6.13
C LEU A 71 1.54 -10.79 4.63
N LEU A 72 1.11 -9.62 4.15
CA LEU A 72 1.38 -9.14 2.80
C LEU A 72 1.74 -7.67 2.85
N ALA A 73 2.91 -7.35 2.29
CA ALA A 73 3.41 -5.99 2.22
C ALA A 73 3.89 -5.63 0.80
N THR A 74 3.88 -4.35 0.51
CA THR A 74 4.40 -3.78 -0.74
C THR A 74 5.48 -2.76 -0.42
N ALA A 75 6.50 -2.70 -1.28
CA ALA A 75 7.58 -1.73 -1.18
C ALA A 75 7.96 -1.19 -2.56
N ASP A 76 8.47 0.02 -2.59
CA ASP A 76 9.08 0.63 -3.77
C ASP A 76 10.50 1.08 -3.39
N GLN A 77 11.49 0.44 -3.97
CA GLN A 77 12.90 0.72 -3.70
C GLN A 77 13.66 0.83 -5.02
N ASN A 78 14.32 1.97 -5.25
CA ASN A 78 15.12 2.21 -6.44
C ASN A 78 14.34 1.95 -7.75
N ASN A 79 13.10 2.38 -7.80
CA ASN A 79 12.17 2.18 -8.93
C ASN A 79 11.83 0.69 -9.21
N HIS A 80 12.04 -0.17 -8.21
CA HIS A 80 11.68 -1.58 -8.25
C HIS A 80 10.59 -1.84 -7.22
N LYS A 81 9.40 -2.17 -7.71
CA LYS A 81 8.26 -2.51 -6.87
C LYS A 81 8.32 -3.97 -6.46
N LYS A 82 8.12 -4.21 -5.18
CA LYS A 82 8.19 -5.52 -4.56
C LYS A 82 6.88 -5.81 -3.85
N VAL A 83 6.47 -7.07 -3.90
CA VAL A 83 5.34 -7.61 -3.15
C VAL A 83 5.86 -8.76 -2.31
N PHE A 84 5.66 -8.71 -1.01
CA PHE A 84 6.06 -9.74 -0.06
C PHE A 84 4.82 -10.44 0.47
N LEU A 85 4.64 -11.70 0.12
CA LEU A 85 3.66 -12.58 0.73
C LEU A 85 4.38 -13.52 1.69
N LEU A 86 4.06 -13.43 2.96
CA LEU A 86 4.70 -14.16 4.05
C LEU A 86 3.83 -15.36 4.43
N GLY A 87 3.96 -16.41 3.66
CA GLY A 87 3.23 -17.65 3.84
C GLY A 87 2.91 -18.34 2.53
N GLU A 88 2.60 -19.60 2.63
CA GLU A 88 2.22 -20.46 1.51
C GLU A 88 0.75 -20.87 1.59
N GLY A 89 0.19 -21.30 0.45
CA GLY A 89 -1.18 -21.81 0.39
C GLY A 89 -2.21 -20.79 -0.07
N ILE A 90 -1.79 -19.68 -0.70
CA ILE A 90 -2.70 -18.64 -1.24
C ILE A 90 -3.75 -19.18 -2.23
N TRP A 91 -3.51 -20.30 -2.87
CA TRP A 91 -4.46 -20.99 -3.75
C TRP A 91 -5.76 -21.38 -3.02
N LYS A 92 -5.69 -21.60 -1.68
CA LYS A 92 -6.85 -21.86 -0.82
C LYS A 92 -7.81 -20.68 -0.81
N TRP A 93 -7.29 -19.45 -0.92
CA TRP A 93 -8.09 -18.24 -0.97
C TRP A 93 -8.93 -18.20 -2.24
N ARG A 94 -8.33 -18.57 -3.38
CA ARG A 94 -9.05 -18.67 -4.66
C ARG A 94 -10.19 -19.69 -4.59
N SER A 95 -9.92 -20.86 -4.05
CA SER A 95 -10.93 -21.92 -3.87
C SER A 95 -12.03 -21.50 -2.90
N ASN A 96 -11.68 -20.87 -1.77
CA ASN A 96 -12.64 -20.37 -0.78
C ASN A 96 -13.53 -19.27 -1.36
N THR A 97 -12.96 -18.35 -2.14
CA THR A 97 -13.71 -17.28 -2.82
C THR A 97 -14.77 -17.91 -3.76
N PHE A 98 -14.42 -18.95 -4.51
CA PHE A 98 -15.37 -19.65 -5.35
C PHE A 98 -16.49 -20.32 -4.56
N LEU A 99 -16.16 -20.99 -3.47
CA LEU A 99 -17.15 -21.64 -2.60
C LEU A 99 -18.13 -20.63 -1.99
N LYS A 100 -17.63 -19.44 -1.62
CA LYS A 100 -18.44 -18.38 -0.97
C LYS A 100 -19.29 -17.56 -1.95
N TYR A 101 -18.77 -17.27 -3.14
CA TYR A 101 -19.36 -16.33 -4.09
C TYR A 101 -19.73 -16.95 -5.45
N ASN A 102 -19.43 -18.23 -5.65
CA ASN A 102 -19.56 -18.94 -6.94
C ASN A 102 -18.83 -18.20 -8.09
N SER A 103 -17.75 -17.50 -7.76
CA SER A 103 -16.93 -16.73 -8.69
C SER A 103 -15.49 -16.61 -8.16
N PHE A 104 -14.53 -16.58 -9.06
CA PHE A 104 -13.13 -16.28 -8.74
C PHE A 104 -12.78 -14.80 -8.82
N GLU A 105 -13.69 -13.97 -9.30
CA GLU A 105 -13.46 -12.56 -9.65
C GLU A 105 -12.77 -11.77 -8.56
N LYS A 106 -13.24 -11.86 -7.31
CA LYS A 106 -12.64 -11.11 -6.19
C LYS A 106 -11.18 -11.48 -5.92
N PHE A 107 -10.84 -12.77 -6.04
CA PHE A 107 -9.47 -13.23 -5.86
C PHE A 107 -8.61 -12.84 -7.07
N ASP A 108 -9.14 -13.03 -8.28
CA ASP A 108 -8.41 -12.71 -9.51
C ASP A 108 -8.17 -11.19 -9.63
N GLU A 109 -9.13 -10.34 -9.20
CA GLU A 109 -8.95 -8.89 -9.06
C GLU A 109 -7.85 -8.55 -8.04
N PHE A 110 -7.87 -9.17 -6.87
CA PHE A 110 -6.85 -8.98 -5.84
C PHE A 110 -5.44 -9.29 -6.37
N VAL A 111 -5.26 -10.47 -6.96
CA VAL A 111 -3.96 -10.86 -7.54
C VAL A 111 -3.60 -9.97 -8.72
N GLY A 112 -4.57 -9.59 -9.56
CA GLY A 112 -4.39 -8.65 -10.66
C GLY A 112 -3.84 -7.31 -10.20
N ASN A 113 -4.38 -6.74 -9.11
CA ASN A 113 -3.89 -5.50 -8.52
C ASN A 113 -2.44 -5.62 -8.02
N LEU A 114 -2.08 -6.74 -7.39
CA LEU A 114 -0.69 -7.00 -6.95
C LEU A 114 0.27 -7.09 -8.12
N VAL A 115 -0.10 -7.82 -9.18
CA VAL A 115 0.71 -7.97 -10.40
C VAL A 115 0.84 -6.63 -11.12
N GLN A 116 -0.26 -5.89 -11.27
CA GLN A 116 -0.26 -4.56 -11.88
C GLN A 116 0.65 -3.60 -11.11
N TYR A 117 0.58 -3.61 -9.79
CA TYR A 117 1.50 -2.84 -8.96
C TYR A 117 2.95 -3.24 -9.21
N ALA A 118 3.28 -4.53 -9.09
CA ALA A 118 4.66 -5.02 -9.22
C ALA A 118 5.25 -4.78 -10.62
N SER A 119 4.42 -4.82 -11.68
CA SER A 119 4.85 -4.59 -13.07
C SER A 119 4.88 -3.12 -13.47
N SER A 120 4.26 -2.24 -12.68
CA SER A 120 4.18 -0.81 -12.99
C SER A 120 5.54 -0.12 -12.83
N LYS A 121 6.01 0.54 -13.87
CA LYS A 121 7.19 1.41 -13.85
C LYS A 121 6.90 2.83 -13.39
N LYS A 122 5.63 3.14 -13.09
CA LYS A 122 5.24 4.48 -12.63
C LYS A 122 5.84 4.71 -11.24
N VAL A 123 6.72 5.70 -11.13
CA VAL A 123 7.19 6.20 -9.84
C VAL A 123 5.98 6.80 -9.15
N ARG A 124 5.72 6.41 -7.90
CA ARG A 124 4.70 7.05 -7.10
C ARG A 124 5.31 8.28 -6.45
N ASP A 125 4.81 9.44 -6.82
CA ASP A 125 5.16 10.66 -6.13
C ASP A 125 4.53 10.64 -4.72
N ARG A 126 5.32 11.05 -3.72
CA ARG A 126 4.82 11.20 -2.35
C ARG A 126 3.92 12.42 -2.18
N LEU A 127 3.93 13.29 -3.17
CA LEU A 127 3.07 14.46 -3.27
C LEU A 127 2.15 14.26 -4.47
N ASP A 128 0.87 14.14 -4.23
CA ASP A 128 -0.18 14.16 -5.25
C ASP A 128 -0.84 15.54 -5.24
N VAL A 129 -1.02 16.14 -6.41
CA VAL A 129 -1.57 17.48 -6.57
C VAL A 129 -2.77 17.44 -7.50
N ASP A 130 -3.90 17.83 -6.99
CA ASP A 130 -5.14 17.98 -7.74
C ASP A 130 -5.31 19.45 -8.16
N ILE A 131 -5.12 19.70 -9.44
CA ILE A 131 -5.24 21.01 -10.07
C ILE A 131 -5.70 20.87 -11.52
N ASN A 132 -6.65 21.71 -11.94
CA ASN A 132 -7.05 21.76 -13.34
C ASN A 132 -5.97 22.41 -14.21
N SER A 133 -5.82 21.91 -15.42
CA SER A 133 -4.82 22.42 -16.37
C SER A 133 -5.20 23.80 -16.95
N ILE A 134 -6.48 24.16 -16.92
CA ILE A 134 -7.02 25.38 -17.51
C ILE A 134 -8.08 25.97 -16.58
N TYR A 135 -8.02 27.26 -16.36
CA TYR A 135 -9.01 28.06 -15.63
C TYR A 135 -9.44 29.26 -16.47
N ASN A 136 -10.68 29.67 -16.34
CA ASN A 136 -11.17 30.90 -16.96
C ASN A 136 -10.72 32.14 -16.18
N ALA A 137 -10.67 33.28 -16.87
CA ALA A 137 -10.39 34.55 -16.19
C ALA A 137 -11.44 34.82 -15.08
N ASN A 138 -10.96 35.21 -13.90
CA ASN A 138 -11.77 35.46 -12.68
C ASN A 138 -12.38 34.20 -12.03
N GLU A 139 -11.95 33.00 -12.43
CA GLU A 139 -12.34 31.76 -11.75
C GLU A 139 -11.52 31.55 -10.46
N LEU A 140 -12.18 31.03 -9.42
CA LEU A 140 -11.49 30.63 -8.20
C LEU A 140 -10.65 29.36 -8.46
N ILE A 141 -9.35 29.47 -8.28
CA ILE A 141 -8.44 28.34 -8.41
C ILE A 141 -8.41 27.57 -7.09
N GLN A 142 -8.86 26.32 -7.12
CA GLN A 142 -8.72 25.38 -6.02
C GLN A 142 -7.59 24.42 -6.33
N VAL A 143 -6.68 24.25 -5.38
CA VAL A 143 -5.55 23.32 -5.47
C VAL A 143 -5.63 22.37 -4.30
N GLY A 144 -5.81 21.09 -4.56
CA GLY A 144 -5.71 20.02 -3.58
C GLY A 144 -4.28 19.45 -3.58
N ALA A 145 -3.75 19.09 -2.42
CA ALA A 145 -2.49 18.39 -2.31
C ALA A 145 -2.57 17.31 -1.23
N PHE A 146 -2.07 16.12 -1.55
CA PHE A 146 -1.96 15.02 -0.61
C PHE A 146 -0.51 14.56 -0.53
N TYR A 147 0.04 14.52 0.68
CA TYR A 147 1.42 14.14 0.93
C TYR A 147 1.51 12.95 1.86
N VAL A 148 2.42 12.03 1.56
CA VAL A 148 2.78 10.89 2.40
C VAL A 148 4.28 10.89 2.65
N ASP A 149 4.69 10.37 3.79
CA ASP A 149 6.10 10.22 4.16
C ASP A 149 6.83 9.14 3.34
N SER A 150 8.07 8.80 3.71
CA SER A 150 8.86 7.76 3.05
C SER A 150 8.26 6.35 3.17
N ASN A 151 7.40 6.11 4.15
CA ASN A 151 6.69 4.84 4.38
C ASN A 151 5.30 4.83 3.72
N PHE A 152 4.95 5.89 2.97
CA PHE A 152 3.63 6.10 2.40
C PHE A 152 2.51 6.22 3.43
N GLU A 153 2.84 6.72 4.62
CA GLU A 153 1.90 7.07 5.67
C GLU A 153 1.61 8.56 5.67
N PHE A 154 0.38 8.95 6.04
CA PHE A 154 0.03 10.36 6.16
C PHE A 154 0.86 11.03 7.26
N ASP A 155 1.62 12.06 6.90
CA ASP A 155 2.39 12.85 7.89
C ASP A 155 1.66 14.16 8.25
N PRO A 156 0.99 14.23 9.39
CA PRO A 156 0.28 15.45 9.82
C PRO A 156 1.21 16.60 10.17
N ARG A 157 2.52 16.37 10.26
CA ARG A 157 3.54 17.40 10.54
C ARG A 157 4.09 18.04 9.27
N ALA A 158 3.76 17.49 8.11
CA ALA A 158 4.23 18.01 6.84
C ALA A 158 3.62 19.41 6.58
N THR A 159 4.44 20.36 6.21
CA THR A 159 4.01 21.71 5.79
C THR A 159 4.13 21.81 4.27
N LEU A 160 2.99 21.99 3.59
CA LEU A 160 2.94 22.18 2.16
C LEU A 160 2.77 23.68 1.83
N ILE A 161 3.53 24.16 0.87
CA ILE A 161 3.49 25.54 0.38
C ILE A 161 3.28 25.54 -1.12
N LEU A 162 2.19 26.15 -1.59
CA LEU A 162 1.97 26.43 -3.00
C LEU A 162 2.70 27.69 -3.38
N THR A 163 3.59 27.62 -4.34
CA THR A 163 4.27 28.78 -4.93
C THR A 163 3.78 29.03 -6.35
N VAL A 164 3.15 30.16 -6.56
CA VAL A 164 2.65 30.61 -7.86
C VAL A 164 3.57 31.66 -8.44
N LYS A 165 4.07 31.42 -9.65
CA LYS A 165 4.93 32.38 -10.36
C LYS A 165 4.24 32.88 -11.62
N ASN A 166 4.11 34.19 -11.77
CA ASN A 166 3.69 34.83 -13.02
C ASN A 166 4.83 34.74 -14.03
N LYS A 167 4.58 34.14 -15.21
CA LYS A 167 5.62 33.97 -16.23
C LYS A 167 6.01 35.27 -16.97
N GLU A 168 5.13 36.26 -16.99
CA GLU A 168 5.38 37.53 -17.65
C GLU A 168 6.08 38.53 -16.73
N THR A 169 5.58 38.69 -15.48
CA THR A 169 6.13 39.68 -14.53
C THR A 169 7.22 39.10 -13.65
N ASN A 170 7.41 37.75 -13.63
CA ASN A 170 8.27 37.03 -12.68
C ASN A 170 7.89 37.20 -11.19
N GLU A 171 6.78 37.82 -10.89
CA GLU A 171 6.28 37.92 -9.53
C GLU A 171 5.95 36.53 -8.97
N THR A 172 6.30 36.31 -7.71
CA THR A 172 6.07 35.04 -7.01
C THR A 172 5.24 35.31 -5.77
N LYS A 173 4.19 34.46 -5.55
CA LYS A 173 3.37 34.46 -4.35
C LYS A 173 3.34 33.07 -3.77
N SER A 174 3.41 32.98 -2.44
CA SER A 174 3.39 31.68 -1.72
C SER A 174 2.18 31.60 -0.80
N TYR A 175 1.52 30.46 -0.82
CA TYR A 175 0.32 30.17 -0.04
C TYR A 175 0.53 28.88 0.74
N PRO A 176 0.43 28.91 2.09
CA PRO A 176 0.44 27.67 2.86
C PRO A 176 -0.87 26.91 2.63
N PHE A 177 -0.79 25.58 2.56
CA PHE A 177 -1.99 24.75 2.64
C PHE A 177 -2.52 24.74 4.08
N SER A 178 -3.82 24.87 4.22
CA SER A 178 -4.51 24.54 5.47
C SER A 178 -4.93 23.08 5.42
N LEU A 179 -4.60 22.36 6.48
CA LEU A 179 -5.05 20.98 6.72
C LEU A 179 -6.50 20.97 7.19
#